data_defd497ef2a83d18bd6cfb32462c33d8
#
_entry.id   defd497ef2a83d18bd6cfb32462c33d8
#
_cell.length_a   1.000
_cell.length_b   1.000
_cell.length_c   1.000
_cell.angle_alpha   90.00
_cell.angle_beta   90.00
_cell.angle_gamma   90.00
#
_symmetry.space_group_name_H-M   'P 1'
#
loop_
_entity.id
_entity.type
_entity.pdbx_description
1 polymer ?
#
loop_
_entity_poly.entity_id
_entity_poly.type
_entity_poly.pdbx_seq_one_letter_code
_entity_poly.pdbx_strand_id
1 'polypeptide(L)'
;MSNTALTQLQEGLTTAYIDGTVAANLAYKPAFVSNNPEEGKKVISVIEDELMKCDQFQISVAFITMGGITPLLQTLKELEKRQIPGQILTTNYLNFSEPRALKKLQELSNVTLKMYDVDRADQGFHTKGYIFKKEEIYRIIIGSSNITSAALTKNKEWNTKIVSTEQGEIAMEIVKEFHQLWDSKYALFYDDFYENYKQKYEIIKKQREIAKRDEIASTEKYKLEPNSMQVGFITNLRRIVDAGENRALLISATGERGIFVTGGRNPGFTRVSEAWS
;
A
#
# COMPACT_ATOMS: atom_id res chain seq x y z
N MET A 1 30.69 -10.47 -7.77
CA MET A 1 29.83 -10.78 -8.96
C MET A 1 30.69 -11.31 -10.10
N SER A 2 30.24 -12.35 -10.82
CA SER A 2 30.94 -12.83 -12.01
C SER A 2 30.75 -11.83 -13.18
N ASN A 3 31.76 -11.74 -14.10
CA ASN A 3 31.63 -10.91 -15.30
C ASN A 3 30.38 -11.28 -16.12
N THR A 4 30.00 -12.55 -16.13
CA THR A 4 28.80 -13.06 -16.82
C THR A 4 27.50 -12.49 -16.23
N ALA A 5 27.37 -12.40 -14.92
CA ALA A 5 26.18 -11.85 -14.27
C ALA A 5 26.04 -10.33 -14.53
N LEU A 6 27.16 -9.60 -14.53
CA LEU A 6 27.16 -8.17 -14.85
C LEU A 6 26.72 -7.93 -16.31
N THR A 7 27.26 -8.71 -17.27
CA THR A 7 26.86 -8.61 -18.67
C THR A 7 25.36 -8.90 -18.84
N GLN A 8 24.83 -9.96 -18.22
CA GLN A 8 23.41 -10.28 -18.29
C GLN A 8 22.53 -9.19 -17.67
N LEU A 9 22.99 -8.54 -16.59
CA LEU A 9 22.27 -7.40 -16.01
C LEU A 9 22.23 -6.20 -16.96
N GLN A 10 23.36 -5.88 -17.62
CA GLN A 10 23.43 -4.81 -18.61
C GLN A 10 22.51 -5.09 -19.82
N GLU A 11 22.51 -6.30 -20.34
CA GLU A 11 21.57 -6.74 -21.39
C GLU A 11 20.12 -6.60 -20.92
N GLY A 12 19.81 -7.04 -19.70
CA GLY A 12 18.49 -6.92 -19.11
C GLY A 12 18.00 -5.48 -18.99
N LEU A 13 18.88 -4.56 -18.58
CA LEU A 13 18.58 -3.12 -18.51
C LEU A 13 18.36 -2.55 -19.91
N THR A 14 19.23 -2.90 -20.88
CA THR A 14 19.06 -2.47 -22.28
C THR A 14 17.73 -2.92 -22.84
N THR A 15 17.39 -4.20 -22.68
CA THR A 15 16.10 -4.76 -23.15
C THR A 15 14.89 -4.10 -22.50
N ALA A 16 14.99 -3.79 -21.21
CA ALA A 16 13.85 -3.26 -20.46
C ALA A 16 13.61 -1.76 -20.70
N TYR A 17 14.65 -0.97 -20.94
CA TYR A 17 14.56 0.49 -20.92
C TYR A 17 14.98 1.19 -22.21
N ILE A 18 15.69 0.49 -23.11
CA ILE A 18 16.28 1.12 -24.29
C ILE A 18 15.76 0.46 -25.57
N ASP A 19 15.96 -0.87 -25.73
CA ASP A 19 15.62 -1.59 -26.95
C ASP A 19 15.12 -3.01 -26.64
N GLY A 20 13.81 -3.19 -26.73
CA GLY A 20 13.13 -4.47 -26.46
C GLY A 20 13.47 -5.62 -27.42
N THR A 21 14.18 -5.36 -28.51
CA THR A 21 14.63 -6.41 -29.48
C THR A 21 15.91 -7.11 -29.03
N VAL A 22 16.64 -6.54 -28.06
CA VAL A 22 17.84 -7.16 -27.49
C VAL A 22 17.45 -8.36 -26.63
N ALA A 23 18.02 -9.51 -26.92
CA ALA A 23 17.78 -10.71 -26.11
C ALA A 23 18.42 -10.55 -24.73
N ALA A 24 17.67 -10.89 -23.67
CA ALA A 24 18.15 -10.82 -22.30
C ALA A 24 17.65 -11.98 -21.46
N ASN A 25 18.44 -12.37 -20.46
CA ASN A 25 18.02 -13.34 -19.47
C ASN A 25 16.94 -12.75 -18.56
N LEU A 26 15.76 -13.38 -18.51
CA LEU A 26 14.61 -12.93 -17.73
C LEU A 26 14.90 -12.79 -16.22
N ALA A 27 15.87 -13.54 -15.70
CA ALA A 27 16.27 -13.46 -14.29
C ALA A 27 16.95 -12.13 -13.94
N TYR A 28 17.51 -11.42 -14.93
CA TYR A 28 18.22 -10.15 -14.75
C TYR A 28 17.52 -8.97 -15.41
N LYS A 29 16.34 -9.23 -16.00
CA LYS A 29 15.58 -8.22 -16.71
C LYS A 29 14.59 -7.51 -15.77
N PRO A 30 14.64 -6.18 -15.65
CA PRO A 30 13.56 -5.39 -15.07
C PRO A 30 12.25 -5.60 -15.84
N ALA A 31 11.12 -5.53 -15.16
CA ALA A 31 9.84 -5.82 -15.79
C ALA A 31 8.70 -5.02 -15.16
N PHE A 32 7.70 -4.70 -15.99
CA PHE A 32 6.41 -4.24 -15.52
C PHE A 32 5.60 -5.45 -15.00
N VAL A 33 5.04 -5.31 -13.79
CA VAL A 33 4.31 -6.38 -13.10
C VAL A 33 2.88 -5.91 -12.81
N SER A 34 1.91 -6.58 -13.42
CA SER A 34 0.49 -6.26 -13.27
C SER A 34 -0.36 -7.53 -13.32
N ASN A 35 -1.62 -7.41 -12.89
CA ASN A 35 -2.60 -8.45 -13.14
C ASN A 35 -3.20 -8.27 -14.54
N ASN A 36 -3.03 -9.24 -15.39
CA ASN A 36 -3.66 -9.32 -16.71
C ASN A 36 -4.22 -10.73 -16.94
N PRO A 37 -5.53 -10.95 -16.69
CA PRO A 37 -6.15 -12.26 -16.84
C PRO A 37 -6.08 -12.82 -18.28
N GLU A 38 -6.14 -11.96 -19.30
CA GLU A 38 -6.06 -12.36 -20.71
C GLU A 38 -4.70 -12.96 -21.06
N GLU A 39 -3.65 -12.44 -20.45
CA GLU A 39 -2.28 -12.95 -20.62
C GLU A 39 -1.87 -13.96 -19.52
N GLY A 40 -2.79 -14.31 -18.62
CA GLY A 40 -2.49 -15.20 -17.49
C GLY A 40 -1.52 -14.61 -16.46
N LYS A 41 -1.25 -13.30 -16.51
CA LYS A 41 -0.31 -12.62 -15.61
C LYS A 41 -0.97 -12.25 -14.28
N LYS A 42 -0.26 -12.53 -13.17
CA LYS A 42 -0.66 -12.16 -11.83
C LYS A 42 0.53 -11.64 -11.05
N VAL A 43 0.32 -10.61 -10.24
CA VAL A 43 1.35 -10.04 -9.35
C VAL A 43 1.86 -11.11 -8.39
N ILE A 44 0.97 -11.94 -7.85
CA ILE A 44 1.33 -13.00 -6.91
C ILE A 44 2.36 -13.98 -7.49
N SER A 45 2.22 -14.37 -8.76
CA SER A 45 3.12 -15.36 -9.38
C SER A 45 4.57 -14.83 -9.46
N VAL A 46 4.73 -13.52 -9.67
CA VAL A 46 6.06 -12.89 -9.68
C VAL A 46 6.64 -12.85 -8.27
N ILE A 47 5.82 -12.51 -7.25
CA ILE A 47 6.26 -12.50 -5.85
C ILE A 47 6.67 -13.91 -5.39
N GLU A 48 5.87 -14.93 -5.71
CA GLU A 48 6.20 -16.34 -5.36
C GLU A 48 7.50 -16.81 -6.01
N ASP A 49 7.69 -16.47 -7.30
CA ASP A 49 8.89 -16.84 -8.04
C ASP A 49 10.16 -16.20 -7.43
N GLU A 50 10.10 -14.94 -7.01
CA GLU A 50 11.22 -14.29 -6.36
C GLU A 50 11.45 -14.78 -4.92
N LEU A 51 10.40 -15.06 -4.15
CA LEU A 51 10.51 -15.68 -2.82
C LEU A 51 11.23 -17.02 -2.91
N MET A 52 10.85 -17.89 -3.84
CA MET A 52 11.45 -19.22 -3.97
C MET A 52 12.95 -19.19 -4.32
N LYS A 53 13.43 -18.11 -4.89
CA LYS A 53 14.83 -17.93 -5.35
C LYS A 53 15.72 -17.18 -4.39
N CYS A 54 15.16 -16.45 -3.43
CA CYS A 54 15.93 -15.57 -2.57
C CYS A 54 16.64 -16.30 -1.42
N ASP A 55 17.67 -15.63 -0.88
CA ASP A 55 18.39 -16.01 0.34
C ASP A 55 17.89 -15.21 1.55
N GLN A 56 17.19 -14.10 1.32
CA GLN A 56 16.48 -13.30 2.32
C GLN A 56 15.42 -12.44 1.64
N PHE A 57 14.38 -12.06 2.38
CA PHE A 57 13.36 -11.16 1.87
C PHE A 57 12.91 -10.12 2.90
N GLN A 58 12.50 -8.95 2.40
CA GLN A 58 11.95 -7.85 3.18
C GLN A 58 10.69 -7.35 2.46
N ILE A 59 9.62 -7.17 3.21
CA ILE A 59 8.33 -6.73 2.66
C ILE A 59 7.83 -5.55 3.49
N SER A 60 7.47 -4.46 2.81
CA SER A 60 6.85 -3.27 3.41
C SER A 60 5.54 -2.99 2.70
N VAL A 61 4.41 -3.24 3.37
CA VAL A 61 3.07 -3.07 2.79
C VAL A 61 2.10 -2.50 3.80
N ALA A 62 1.18 -1.66 3.33
CA ALA A 62 0.20 -1.05 4.22
C ALA A 62 -0.84 -2.07 4.72
N PHE A 63 -1.27 -3.01 3.89
CA PHE A 63 -2.36 -3.93 4.22
C PHE A 63 -2.01 -5.39 3.97
N ILE A 64 -2.38 -6.24 4.94
CA ILE A 64 -2.20 -7.69 4.88
C ILE A 64 -3.52 -8.36 5.25
N THR A 65 -4.05 -9.22 4.36
CA THR A 65 -5.28 -9.97 4.60
C THR A 65 -5.07 -11.48 4.49
N MET A 66 -5.96 -12.26 5.08
CA MET A 66 -5.93 -13.73 4.94
C MET A 66 -5.99 -14.17 3.48
N GLY A 67 -6.86 -13.52 2.68
CA GLY A 67 -6.95 -13.81 1.24
C GLY A 67 -5.66 -13.49 0.48
N GLY A 68 -4.85 -12.55 0.96
CA GLY A 68 -3.56 -12.22 0.37
C GLY A 68 -2.46 -13.19 0.77
N ILE A 69 -2.40 -13.63 2.04
CA ILE A 69 -1.35 -14.54 2.49
C ILE A 69 -1.63 -16.02 2.19
N THR A 70 -2.90 -16.43 2.10
CA THR A 70 -3.27 -17.85 1.92
C THR A 70 -2.55 -18.51 0.75
N PRO A 71 -2.53 -17.93 -0.46
CA PRO A 71 -1.80 -18.53 -1.56
C PRO A 71 -0.27 -18.54 -1.33
N LEU A 72 0.29 -17.59 -0.58
CA LEU A 72 1.71 -17.50 -0.28
C LEU A 72 2.16 -18.46 0.85
N LEU A 73 1.23 -19.01 1.65
CA LEU A 73 1.58 -19.78 2.85
C LEU A 73 2.44 -21.01 2.54
N GLN A 74 2.22 -21.69 1.43
CA GLN A 74 3.03 -22.86 1.08
C GLN A 74 4.47 -22.45 0.77
N THR A 75 4.65 -21.40 0.00
CA THR A 75 5.96 -20.80 -0.32
C THR A 75 6.67 -20.35 0.95
N LEU A 76 5.97 -19.61 1.84
CA LEU A 76 6.55 -19.13 3.09
C LEU A 76 6.96 -20.27 4.03
N LYS A 77 6.18 -21.36 4.10
CA LYS A 77 6.56 -22.57 4.85
C LYS A 77 7.77 -23.29 4.26
N GLU A 78 7.93 -23.26 2.94
CA GLU A 78 9.12 -23.80 2.31
C GLU A 78 10.36 -22.96 2.63
N LEU A 79 10.22 -21.63 2.66
CA LEU A 79 11.28 -20.73 3.12
C LEU A 79 11.61 -20.94 4.60
N GLU A 80 10.61 -21.22 5.45
CA GLU A 80 10.80 -21.57 6.85
C GLU A 80 11.66 -22.82 6.99
N LYS A 81 11.34 -23.91 6.28
CA LYS A 81 12.14 -25.15 6.29
C LYS A 81 13.59 -24.90 5.84
N ARG A 82 13.79 -24.01 4.88
CA ARG A 82 15.11 -23.62 4.38
C ARG A 82 15.79 -22.60 5.27
N GLN A 83 15.16 -22.13 6.35
CA GLN A 83 15.64 -21.09 7.26
C GLN A 83 15.99 -19.76 6.55
N ILE A 84 15.26 -19.42 5.48
CA ILE A 84 15.45 -18.17 4.75
C ILE A 84 14.83 -17.03 5.57
N PRO A 85 15.62 -16.05 6.06
CA PRO A 85 15.11 -15.01 6.93
C PRO A 85 14.20 -14.04 6.18
N GLY A 86 13.11 -13.66 6.84
CA GLY A 86 12.14 -12.71 6.33
C GLY A 86 11.81 -11.60 7.32
N GLN A 87 11.69 -10.38 6.83
CA GLN A 87 11.24 -9.21 7.59
C GLN A 87 9.97 -8.66 6.93
N ILE A 88 8.90 -8.52 7.70
CA ILE A 88 7.63 -7.98 7.20
C ILE A 88 7.23 -6.78 8.05
N LEU A 89 7.10 -5.62 7.40
CA LEU A 89 6.63 -4.38 7.99
C LEU A 89 5.25 -4.03 7.43
N THR A 90 4.29 -3.85 8.31
CA THR A 90 2.95 -3.33 7.97
C THR A 90 2.60 -2.14 8.84
N THR A 91 1.38 -1.65 8.79
CA THR A 91 0.96 -0.48 9.56
C THR A 91 -0.44 -0.65 10.17
N ASN A 92 -0.72 0.13 11.21
CA ASN A 92 -2.07 0.28 11.76
C ASN A 92 -2.94 1.27 10.97
N TYR A 93 -2.42 1.84 9.87
CA TYR A 93 -3.16 2.79 9.03
C TYR A 93 -4.51 2.22 8.61
N LEU A 94 -5.58 2.94 8.90
CA LEU A 94 -6.97 2.55 8.66
C LEU A 94 -7.40 1.19 9.25
N ASN A 95 -6.56 0.49 10.00
CA ASN A 95 -6.85 -0.84 10.58
C ASN A 95 -7.44 -1.82 9.54
N PHE A 96 -6.78 -1.95 8.38
CA PHE A 96 -7.20 -2.89 7.33
C PHE A 96 -6.46 -4.22 7.35
N SER A 97 -5.28 -4.30 7.98
CA SER A 97 -4.57 -5.57 8.13
C SER A 97 -5.34 -6.52 9.05
N GLU A 98 -5.60 -7.74 8.59
CA GLU A 98 -6.37 -8.72 9.36
C GLU A 98 -5.52 -9.33 10.48
N PRO A 99 -5.93 -9.27 11.76
CA PRO A 99 -5.17 -9.86 12.87
C PRO A 99 -4.86 -11.34 12.68
N ARG A 100 -5.78 -12.09 12.05
CA ARG A 100 -5.57 -13.52 11.74
C ARG A 100 -4.41 -13.73 10.75
N ALA A 101 -4.28 -12.83 9.77
CA ALA A 101 -3.19 -12.87 8.80
C ALA A 101 -1.85 -12.56 9.47
N LEU A 102 -1.81 -11.54 10.32
CA LEU A 102 -0.62 -11.17 11.08
C LEU A 102 -0.17 -12.30 12.00
N LYS A 103 -1.11 -12.96 12.69
CA LYS A 103 -0.83 -14.13 13.52
C LYS A 103 -0.24 -15.28 12.70
N LYS A 104 -0.78 -15.55 11.50
CA LYS A 104 -0.25 -16.61 10.62
C LYS A 104 1.16 -16.33 10.14
N LEU A 105 1.52 -15.08 9.89
CA LEU A 105 2.89 -14.70 9.55
C LEU A 105 3.84 -14.85 10.76
N GLN A 106 3.40 -14.48 11.95
CA GLN A 106 4.17 -14.61 13.18
C GLN A 106 4.43 -16.07 13.59
N GLU A 107 3.57 -16.99 13.18
CA GLU A 107 3.77 -18.45 13.43
C GLU A 107 4.97 -19.03 12.65
N LEU A 108 5.50 -18.31 11.65
CA LEU A 108 6.67 -18.72 10.86
C LEU A 108 7.96 -18.34 11.59
N SER A 109 8.76 -19.32 11.96
CA SER A 109 9.97 -19.14 12.79
C SER A 109 11.08 -18.33 12.12
N ASN A 110 11.06 -18.22 10.78
CA ASN A 110 12.01 -17.48 9.99
C ASN A 110 11.54 -16.05 9.67
N VAL A 111 10.34 -15.65 10.10
CA VAL A 111 9.76 -14.34 9.81
C VAL A 111 9.72 -13.46 11.05
N THR A 112 10.25 -12.27 10.95
CA THR A 112 10.04 -11.20 11.94
C THR A 112 8.98 -10.24 11.42
N LEU A 113 7.92 -10.03 12.20
CA LEU A 113 6.82 -9.12 11.86
C LEU A 113 6.86 -7.89 12.75
N LYS A 114 6.82 -6.70 12.13
CA LYS A 114 6.64 -5.42 12.81
C LYS A 114 5.46 -4.65 12.26
N MET A 115 4.89 -3.77 13.08
CA MET A 115 3.85 -2.83 12.69
C MET A 115 4.32 -1.39 12.97
N TYR A 116 4.29 -0.57 11.93
CA TYR A 116 4.55 0.87 12.05
C TYR A 116 3.30 1.58 12.55
N ASP A 117 3.42 2.24 13.70
CA ASP A 117 2.33 2.96 14.36
C ASP A 117 2.24 4.39 13.81
N VAL A 118 1.37 4.60 12.81
CA VAL A 118 1.17 5.92 12.18
C VAL A 118 0.52 6.93 13.11
N ASP A 119 -0.28 6.47 14.08
CA ASP A 119 -0.95 7.34 15.04
C ASP A 119 0.07 8.02 15.97
N ARG A 120 1.12 7.28 16.37
CA ARG A 120 2.20 7.78 17.22
C ARG A 120 3.30 8.52 16.45
N ALA A 121 3.50 8.14 15.19
CA ALA A 121 4.52 8.73 14.34
C ALA A 121 4.10 10.09 13.77
N ASP A 122 2.80 10.38 13.73
CA ASP A 122 2.20 11.52 13.02
C ASP A 122 2.71 11.61 11.56
N GLN A 123 2.91 10.43 10.96
CA GLN A 123 3.43 10.28 9.61
C GLN A 123 2.72 9.14 8.89
N GLY A 124 2.23 9.40 7.69
CA GLY A 124 1.56 8.38 6.87
C GLY A 124 2.50 7.25 6.46
N PHE A 125 1.97 6.02 6.38
CA PHE A 125 2.68 4.86 5.87
C PHE A 125 1.83 4.21 4.78
N HIS A 126 2.31 4.25 3.54
CA HIS A 126 1.57 3.67 2.42
C HIS A 126 2.49 2.97 1.40
N THR A 127 3.64 2.47 1.86
CA THR A 127 4.60 1.74 1.02
C THR A 127 4.04 0.40 0.54
N LYS A 128 4.46 -0.04 -0.63
CA LYS A 128 4.27 -1.38 -1.16
C LYS A 128 5.55 -1.77 -1.88
N GLY A 129 6.43 -2.38 -1.11
CA GLY A 129 7.74 -2.82 -1.56
C GLY A 129 8.01 -4.26 -1.14
N TYR A 130 8.54 -5.04 -2.05
CA TYR A 130 8.97 -6.41 -1.85
C TYR A 130 10.43 -6.50 -2.29
N ILE A 131 11.32 -6.78 -1.38
CA ILE A 131 12.76 -6.79 -1.58
C ILE A 131 13.24 -8.23 -1.42
N PHE A 132 13.86 -8.78 -2.43
CA PHE A 132 14.43 -10.12 -2.43
C PHE A 132 15.91 -10.01 -2.74
N LYS A 133 16.73 -10.59 -1.89
CA LYS A 133 18.18 -10.67 -2.12
C LYS A 133 18.59 -12.10 -2.39
N LYS A 134 19.41 -12.29 -3.40
CA LYS A 134 20.14 -13.52 -3.66
C LYS A 134 21.57 -13.19 -3.99
N GLU A 135 22.51 -13.65 -3.17
CA GLU A 135 23.91 -13.30 -3.29
C GLU A 135 24.09 -11.76 -3.31
N GLU A 136 24.69 -11.22 -4.38
CA GLU A 136 24.92 -9.77 -4.57
C GLU A 136 23.79 -9.06 -5.36
N ILE A 137 22.72 -9.78 -5.72
CA ILE A 137 21.64 -9.26 -6.55
C ILE A 137 20.38 -9.02 -5.72
N TYR A 138 19.87 -7.82 -5.85
CA TYR A 138 18.54 -7.44 -5.39
C TYR A 138 17.53 -7.52 -6.52
N ARG A 139 16.37 -8.11 -6.23
CA ARG A 139 15.16 -8.03 -7.04
C ARG A 139 14.09 -7.38 -6.22
N ILE A 140 13.61 -6.23 -6.68
CA ILE A 140 12.74 -5.37 -5.88
C ILE A 140 11.48 -5.10 -6.67
N ILE A 141 10.32 -5.36 -6.09
CA ILE A 141 9.03 -5.03 -6.68
C ILE A 141 8.45 -3.85 -5.89
N ILE A 142 8.22 -2.73 -6.58
CA ILE A 142 7.62 -1.53 -6.01
C ILE A 142 6.41 -1.13 -6.85
N GLY A 143 5.33 -0.73 -6.18
CA GLY A 143 4.14 -0.25 -6.88
C GLY A 143 2.92 -0.07 -5.98
N SER A 144 1.76 -0.50 -6.48
CA SER A 144 0.49 -0.29 -5.80
C SER A 144 -0.01 -1.50 -4.99
N SER A 145 0.63 -2.68 -5.12
CA SER A 145 0.09 -3.95 -4.62
C SER A 145 0.34 -4.17 -3.13
N ASN A 146 -0.73 -4.21 -2.33
CA ASN A 146 -0.72 -4.73 -0.96
C ASN A 146 -0.82 -6.27 -0.95
N ILE A 147 -0.60 -6.92 0.20
CA ILE A 147 -0.85 -8.36 0.39
C ILE A 147 -2.35 -8.59 0.64
N THR A 148 -3.14 -8.36 -0.40
CA THR A 148 -4.58 -8.66 -0.41
C THR A 148 -4.94 -9.50 -1.64
N SER A 149 -5.96 -10.34 -1.54
CA SER A 149 -6.37 -11.20 -2.67
C SER A 149 -6.63 -10.37 -3.94
N ALA A 150 -7.33 -9.26 -3.80
CA ALA A 150 -7.68 -8.40 -4.93
C ALA A 150 -6.44 -7.78 -5.58
N ALA A 151 -5.52 -7.21 -4.79
CA ALA A 151 -4.30 -6.60 -5.33
C ALA A 151 -3.36 -7.61 -5.98
N LEU A 152 -3.26 -8.81 -5.42
CA LEU A 152 -2.34 -9.84 -5.92
C LEU A 152 -2.85 -10.60 -7.14
N THR A 153 -4.19 -10.59 -7.42
CA THR A 153 -4.76 -11.48 -8.45
C THR A 153 -5.76 -10.86 -9.41
N LYS A 154 -6.42 -9.73 -9.05
CA LYS A 154 -7.59 -9.22 -9.79
C LYS A 154 -7.52 -7.74 -10.16
N ASN A 155 -7.15 -6.89 -9.20
CA ASN A 155 -7.15 -5.44 -9.42
C ASN A 155 -6.14 -5.04 -10.50
N LYS A 156 -6.41 -3.94 -11.18
CA LYS A 156 -5.40 -3.29 -12.03
C LYS A 156 -4.35 -2.66 -11.11
N GLU A 157 -3.26 -3.38 -10.95
CA GLU A 157 -2.12 -2.96 -10.14
C GLU A 157 -0.93 -2.66 -11.06
N TRP A 158 -0.22 -1.60 -10.76
CA TRP A 158 0.99 -1.24 -11.48
C TRP A 158 2.18 -1.35 -10.55
N ASN A 159 3.08 -2.25 -10.91
CA ASN A 159 4.32 -2.43 -10.18
C ASN A 159 5.48 -2.52 -11.18
N THR A 160 6.66 -2.16 -10.71
CA THR A 160 7.90 -2.40 -11.44
C THR A 160 8.76 -3.39 -10.67
N LYS A 161 9.32 -4.36 -11.39
CA LYS A 161 10.40 -5.19 -10.86
C LYS A 161 11.73 -4.57 -11.28
N ILE A 162 12.51 -4.17 -10.32
CA ILE A 162 13.87 -3.65 -10.47
C ILE A 162 14.82 -4.82 -10.22
N VAL A 163 15.87 -4.93 -11.03
CA VAL A 163 16.98 -5.85 -10.79
C VAL A 163 18.26 -5.01 -10.68
N SER A 164 18.95 -5.13 -9.56
CA SER A 164 20.12 -4.30 -9.25
C SER A 164 21.16 -5.10 -8.46
N THR A 165 22.34 -4.57 -8.38
CA THR A 165 23.37 -5.09 -7.47
C THR A 165 23.24 -4.44 -6.10
N GLU A 166 23.89 -4.99 -5.09
CA GLU A 166 23.97 -4.36 -3.76
C GLU A 166 24.72 -3.01 -3.76
N GLN A 167 25.47 -2.71 -4.84
CA GLN A 167 26.15 -1.42 -5.04
C GLN A 167 25.35 -0.47 -5.94
N GLY A 168 24.22 -0.90 -6.47
CA GLY A 168 23.35 -0.06 -7.29
C GLY A 168 22.62 0.96 -6.44
N GLU A 169 22.69 2.23 -6.78
CA GLU A 169 22.14 3.36 -6.01
C GLU A 169 20.66 3.15 -5.65
N ILE A 170 19.83 2.75 -6.63
CA ILE A 170 18.40 2.51 -6.39
C ILE A 170 18.15 1.42 -5.35
N ALA A 171 18.90 0.30 -5.42
CA ALA A 171 18.74 -0.78 -4.44
C ALA A 171 19.21 -0.33 -3.06
N MET A 172 20.32 0.38 -2.99
CA MET A 172 20.86 0.93 -1.73
C MET A 172 19.87 1.89 -1.06
N GLU A 173 19.27 2.81 -1.81
CA GLU A 173 18.30 3.76 -1.28
C GLU A 173 17.02 3.07 -0.79
N ILE A 174 16.47 2.14 -1.57
CA ILE A 174 15.26 1.41 -1.19
C ILE A 174 15.49 0.58 0.08
N VAL A 175 16.61 -0.12 0.16
CA VAL A 175 16.98 -0.93 1.34
C VAL A 175 17.22 -0.02 2.55
N LYS A 176 17.87 1.13 2.37
CA LYS A 176 18.07 2.14 3.41
C LYS A 176 16.74 2.67 3.94
N GLU A 177 15.82 3.04 3.06
CA GLU A 177 14.46 3.49 3.43
C GLU A 177 13.70 2.41 4.20
N PHE A 178 13.78 1.14 3.75
CA PHE A 178 13.20 0.03 4.50
C PHE A 178 13.77 -0.05 5.92
N HIS A 179 15.10 0.01 6.07
CA HIS A 179 15.74 -0.06 7.38
C HIS A 179 15.42 1.15 8.27
N GLN A 180 15.31 2.35 7.72
CA GLN A 180 14.89 3.53 8.48
C GLN A 180 13.50 3.36 9.08
N LEU A 181 12.55 2.79 8.30
CA LEU A 181 11.22 2.46 8.80
C LEU A 181 11.25 1.31 9.81
N TRP A 182 12.02 0.25 9.51
CA TRP A 182 12.13 -0.96 10.31
C TRP A 182 12.75 -0.71 11.69
N ASP A 183 13.79 0.13 11.76
CA ASP A 183 14.52 0.46 12.98
C ASP A 183 13.92 1.67 13.72
N SER A 184 12.87 2.26 13.18
CA SER A 184 12.15 3.35 13.82
C SER A 184 11.56 2.91 15.17
N LYS A 185 11.58 3.81 16.16
CA LYS A 185 10.91 3.62 17.45
C LYS A 185 9.39 3.42 17.34
N TYR A 186 8.84 3.70 16.17
CA TYR A 186 7.42 3.50 15.86
C TYR A 186 7.12 2.14 15.22
N ALA A 187 8.13 1.36 14.84
CA ALA A 187 8.00 0.01 14.31
C ALA A 187 8.03 -1.01 15.45
N LEU A 188 6.86 -1.35 15.95
CA LEU A 188 6.66 -2.23 17.09
C LEU A 188 6.75 -3.69 16.69
N PHE A 189 7.37 -4.53 17.51
CA PHE A 189 7.33 -5.98 17.35
C PHE A 189 5.93 -6.55 17.59
N TYR A 190 5.68 -7.74 17.07
CA TYR A 190 4.37 -8.38 17.13
C TYR A 190 3.79 -8.42 18.56
N ASP A 191 4.55 -8.84 19.53
CA ASP A 191 4.10 -8.97 20.93
C ASP A 191 3.72 -7.62 21.57
N ASP A 192 4.34 -6.52 21.11
CA ASP A 192 4.08 -5.18 21.64
C ASP A 192 2.81 -4.54 21.08
N PHE A 193 2.38 -4.92 19.87
CA PHE A 193 1.23 -4.26 19.23
C PHE A 193 -0.01 -5.14 19.11
N TYR A 194 0.12 -6.47 19.04
CA TYR A 194 -0.92 -7.33 18.48
C TYR A 194 -2.25 -7.27 19.22
N GLU A 195 -2.26 -7.39 20.56
CA GLU A 195 -3.51 -7.44 21.33
C GLU A 195 -4.26 -6.10 21.26
N ASN A 196 -3.55 -4.97 21.36
CA ASN A 196 -4.15 -3.64 21.24
C ASN A 196 -4.69 -3.42 19.83
N TYR A 197 -3.90 -3.76 18.80
CA TYR A 197 -4.33 -3.67 17.42
C TYR A 197 -5.56 -4.51 17.12
N LYS A 198 -5.60 -5.75 17.58
CA LYS A 198 -6.72 -6.67 17.40
C LYS A 198 -8.01 -6.12 18.01
N GLN A 199 -7.94 -5.57 19.23
CA GLN A 199 -9.10 -4.93 19.87
C GLN A 199 -9.62 -3.75 19.04
N LYS A 200 -8.74 -2.85 18.60
CA LYS A 200 -9.11 -1.72 17.73
C LYS A 200 -9.71 -2.19 16.42
N TYR A 201 -9.09 -3.20 15.79
CA TYR A 201 -9.58 -3.79 14.53
C TYR A 201 -11.01 -4.31 14.66
N GLU A 202 -11.33 -5.08 15.71
CA GLU A 202 -12.66 -5.65 15.92
C GLU A 202 -13.72 -4.55 16.14
N ILE A 203 -13.38 -3.48 16.86
CA ILE A 203 -14.27 -2.33 17.05
C ILE A 203 -14.57 -1.66 15.70
N ILE A 204 -13.53 -1.32 14.97
CA ILE A 204 -13.65 -0.62 13.67
C ILE A 204 -14.38 -1.50 12.64
N LYS A 205 -14.09 -2.82 12.64
CA LYS A 205 -14.79 -3.78 11.78
C LYS A 205 -16.30 -3.79 12.06
N LYS A 206 -16.69 -3.85 13.32
CA LYS A 206 -18.13 -3.77 13.72
C LYS A 206 -18.76 -2.45 13.28
N GLN A 207 -18.08 -1.35 13.47
CA GLN A 207 -18.57 -0.03 13.03
C GLN A 207 -18.78 0.01 11.50
N ARG A 208 -17.84 -0.52 10.71
CA ARG A 208 -17.98 -0.65 9.24
C ARG A 208 -19.14 -1.56 8.83
N GLU A 209 -19.34 -2.66 9.53
CA GLU A 209 -20.46 -3.58 9.28
C GLU A 209 -21.82 -2.92 9.58
N ILE A 210 -21.92 -2.16 10.66
CA ILE A 210 -23.11 -1.37 11.00
C ILE A 210 -23.36 -0.32 9.91
N ALA A 211 -22.36 0.49 9.58
CA ALA A 211 -22.48 1.52 8.55
C ALA A 211 -22.93 0.94 7.19
N LYS A 212 -22.41 -0.20 6.78
CA LYS A 212 -22.86 -0.89 5.56
C LYS A 212 -24.32 -1.36 5.63
N ARG A 213 -24.80 -1.82 6.80
CA ARG A 213 -26.20 -2.22 6.96
C ARG A 213 -27.13 -1.02 6.89
N ASP A 214 -26.74 0.10 7.46
CA ASP A 214 -27.48 1.34 7.42
C ASP A 214 -27.55 1.93 6.01
N GLU A 215 -26.47 1.79 5.21
CA GLU A 215 -26.48 2.13 3.78
C GLU A 215 -27.47 1.28 2.96
N ILE A 216 -27.62 0.00 3.29
CA ILE A 216 -28.57 -0.89 2.60
C ILE A 216 -30.01 -0.62 3.07
N ALA A 217 -30.20 -0.19 4.30
CA ALA A 217 -31.52 0.11 4.87
C ALA A 217 -32.05 1.50 4.49
N SER A 218 -31.22 2.41 3.98
CA SER A 218 -31.58 3.80 3.69
C SER A 218 -31.36 4.20 2.23
N THR A 219 -31.96 3.49 1.28
CA THR A 219 -32.12 4.02 -0.08
C THR A 219 -32.97 5.30 -0.15
N GLU A 220 -33.56 5.76 0.95
CA GLU A 220 -34.40 6.95 0.99
C GLU A 220 -33.90 8.11 1.88
N LYS A 221 -32.78 7.98 2.62
CA LYS A 221 -32.28 9.06 3.50
C LYS A 221 -30.75 9.13 3.55
N TYR A 222 -30.11 9.51 2.46
CA TYR A 222 -28.73 9.99 2.53
C TYR A 222 -28.71 11.39 3.18
N LYS A 223 -28.69 11.46 4.51
CA LYS A 223 -28.11 12.59 5.21
C LYS A 223 -26.62 12.29 5.37
N LEU A 224 -25.82 12.81 4.46
CA LEU A 224 -24.37 12.92 4.66
C LEU A 224 -24.14 13.72 5.95
N GLU A 225 -23.71 13.05 7.03
CA GLU A 225 -23.25 13.78 8.20
C GLU A 225 -21.87 14.36 7.88
N PRO A 226 -21.74 15.69 7.86
CA PRO A 226 -20.49 16.32 7.52
C PRO A 226 -19.42 15.98 8.59
N ASN A 227 -18.20 15.67 8.15
CA ASN A 227 -17.06 15.52 9.06
C ASN A 227 -16.73 16.86 9.78
N SER A 228 -15.85 16.83 10.78
CA SER A 228 -15.53 18.01 11.59
C SER A 228 -15.07 19.22 10.78
N MET A 229 -14.35 19.02 9.67
CA MET A 229 -13.94 20.10 8.74
C MET A 229 -15.14 20.66 7.98
N GLN A 230 -16.04 19.79 7.51
CA GLN A 230 -17.26 20.18 6.82
C GLN A 230 -18.23 20.91 7.75
N VAL A 231 -18.32 20.51 9.04
CA VAL A 231 -19.11 21.24 10.07
C VAL A 231 -18.58 22.66 10.25
N GLY A 232 -17.25 22.81 10.40
CA GLY A 232 -16.60 24.12 10.52
C GLY A 232 -16.86 25.00 9.29
N PHE A 233 -16.74 24.42 8.09
CA PHE A 233 -17.02 25.11 6.83
C PHE A 233 -18.48 25.55 6.73
N ILE A 234 -19.44 24.67 7.00
CA ILE A 234 -20.88 25.00 6.93
C ILE A 234 -21.23 26.09 7.95
N THR A 235 -20.65 26.04 9.13
CA THR A 235 -20.88 27.06 10.18
C THR A 235 -20.34 28.43 9.74
N ASN A 236 -19.14 28.48 9.18
CA ASN A 236 -18.56 29.71 8.64
C ASN A 236 -19.34 30.24 7.43
N LEU A 237 -19.76 29.36 6.54
CA LEU A 237 -20.58 29.73 5.38
C LEU A 237 -21.91 30.35 5.81
N ARG A 238 -22.60 29.78 6.80
CA ARG A 238 -23.84 30.36 7.37
C ARG A 238 -23.58 31.75 7.91
N ARG A 239 -22.50 31.94 8.66
CA ARG A 239 -22.13 33.28 9.22
C ARG A 239 -21.91 34.31 8.12
N ILE A 240 -21.25 33.94 7.00
CA ILE A 240 -21.04 34.82 5.84
C ILE A 240 -22.37 35.19 5.19
N VAL A 241 -23.26 34.21 4.99
CA VAL A 241 -24.61 34.45 4.44
C VAL A 241 -25.46 35.33 5.36
N ASP A 242 -25.43 35.06 6.67
CA ASP A 242 -26.18 35.85 7.67
C ASP A 242 -25.65 37.30 7.77
N ALA A 243 -24.38 37.52 7.44
CA ALA A 243 -23.77 38.85 7.31
C ALA A 243 -24.16 39.58 5.99
N GLY A 244 -24.96 38.95 5.13
CA GLY A 244 -25.42 39.54 3.87
C GLY A 244 -24.43 39.42 2.70
N GLU A 245 -23.33 38.70 2.88
CA GLU A 245 -22.37 38.44 1.83
C GLU A 245 -22.90 37.36 0.86
N ASN A 246 -22.63 37.53 -0.44
CA ASN A 246 -23.15 36.64 -1.47
C ASN A 246 -22.06 35.81 -2.15
N ARG A 247 -20.82 35.83 -1.64
CA ARG A 247 -19.69 35.05 -2.18
C ARG A 247 -18.83 34.52 -1.05
N ALA A 248 -18.39 33.28 -1.18
CA ALA A 248 -17.40 32.66 -0.31
C ALA A 248 -16.45 31.78 -1.15
N LEU A 249 -15.17 31.75 -0.76
CA LEU A 249 -14.16 30.88 -1.36
C LEU A 249 -13.67 29.87 -0.34
N LEU A 250 -13.79 28.59 -0.67
CA LEU A 250 -13.16 27.52 0.09
C LEU A 250 -11.87 27.10 -0.60
N ILE A 251 -10.76 27.20 0.11
CA ILE A 251 -9.47 26.66 -0.34
C ILE A 251 -9.16 25.44 0.52
N SER A 252 -9.07 24.26 -0.10
CA SER A 252 -8.64 23.04 0.58
C SER A 252 -7.15 22.79 0.31
N ALA A 253 -6.36 22.59 1.38
CA ALA A 253 -4.90 22.47 1.27
C ALA A 253 -4.42 21.09 0.79
N THR A 254 -5.31 20.12 0.56
CA THR A 254 -4.97 18.72 0.26
C THR A 254 -5.25 18.29 -1.19
N GLY A 255 -5.15 19.20 -2.16
CA GLY A 255 -5.29 18.85 -3.59
C GLY A 255 -6.69 18.41 -4.00
N GLU A 256 -7.68 18.57 -3.15
CA GLU A 256 -9.07 18.34 -3.49
C GLU A 256 -9.72 19.60 -4.05
N ARG A 257 -10.71 19.39 -4.90
CA ARG A 257 -11.41 20.37 -5.75
C ARG A 257 -11.85 21.60 -4.97
N GLY A 258 -11.53 22.77 -5.46
CA GLY A 258 -12.10 24.02 -4.97
C GLY A 258 -13.60 24.10 -5.29
N ILE A 259 -14.44 24.40 -4.28
CA ILE A 259 -15.87 24.56 -4.45
C ILE A 259 -16.21 26.04 -4.34
N PHE A 260 -16.78 26.63 -5.40
CA PHE A 260 -17.35 27.96 -5.36
C PHE A 260 -18.83 27.88 -4.99
N VAL A 261 -19.23 28.63 -3.96
CA VAL A 261 -20.63 28.76 -3.59
C VAL A 261 -21.09 30.19 -3.91
N THR A 262 -22.03 30.33 -4.84
CA THR A 262 -22.68 31.62 -5.13
C THR A 262 -24.12 31.57 -4.66
N GLY A 263 -24.51 32.49 -3.78
CA GLY A 263 -25.90 32.67 -3.34
C GLY A 263 -26.66 33.54 -4.33
N GLY A 264 -27.82 33.05 -4.81
CA GLY A 264 -28.83 33.88 -5.49
C GLY A 264 -29.89 34.42 -4.52
N ARG A 265 -30.67 35.42 -4.89
CA ARG A 265 -31.68 36.12 -4.06
C ARG A 265 -32.86 35.29 -3.52
N ASN A 266 -32.77 33.96 -3.47
CA ASN A 266 -33.77 33.09 -2.88
C ASN A 266 -33.17 32.25 -1.74
N PRO A 267 -33.87 31.96 -0.65
CA PRO A 267 -33.35 31.31 0.55
C PRO A 267 -33.18 29.78 0.42
N GLY A 268 -32.63 29.32 -0.66
CA GLY A 268 -32.23 27.93 -0.89
C GLY A 268 -30.96 27.92 -1.74
N PHE A 269 -29.94 27.20 -1.29
CA PHE A 269 -28.69 27.02 -2.03
C PHE A 269 -28.97 26.47 -3.43
N THR A 270 -28.80 27.29 -4.46
CA THR A 270 -29.24 26.94 -5.81
C THR A 270 -28.13 26.54 -6.78
N ARG A 271 -26.85 26.63 -6.44
CA ARG A 271 -25.80 26.07 -7.32
C ARG A 271 -24.45 25.90 -6.63
N VAL A 272 -23.94 24.69 -6.64
CA VAL A 272 -22.53 24.37 -6.47
C VAL A 272 -21.96 24.20 -7.89
N SER A 273 -21.01 25.02 -8.30
CA SER A 273 -20.27 24.82 -9.55
C SER A 273 -18.83 24.44 -9.23
N GLU A 274 -18.36 23.34 -9.81
CA GLU A 274 -16.97 22.92 -9.75
C GLU A 274 -16.16 23.76 -10.76
N ALA A 275 -15.08 24.39 -10.31
CA ALA A 275 -14.13 25.02 -11.20
C ALA A 275 -12.88 24.15 -11.32
N TRP A 276 -12.51 23.83 -12.53
CA TRP A 276 -11.25 23.18 -12.88
C TRP A 276 -10.15 24.24 -13.06
N SER A 277 -8.99 24.02 -12.46
CA SER A 277 -7.75 24.68 -12.85
C SER A 277 -6.72 23.61 -13.19
#